data_af706c63e6bbdac0757319b174409888
#
_entry.id   af706c63e6bbdac0757319b174409888
#
_cell.length_a   1.000
_cell.length_b   1.000
_cell.length_c   1.000
_cell.angle_alpha   90.00
_cell.angle_beta   90.00
_cell.angle_gamma   90.00
#
_symmetry.space_group_name_H-M   'P 1'
#
loop_
_entity.id
_entity.type
_entity.pdbx_description
1 polymer ?
#
loop_
_entity_poly.entity_id
_entity_poly.type
_entity_poly.pdbx_seq_one_letter_code
_entity_poly.pdbx_strand_id
1 'polypeptide(L)'
;MNVVVRLASQTAFLFAPGLKRLWIFALAGWLTSCSSSTPPPTTSAPPESFSELKQRIGLIRELPFKREFSLAKESPNATKATPERIFSEEYGAQSLVHISHVYKRLGLLPESTDFAGALVDYLRLERIFYYEARKDLLMMSPDASQLLQAMMADRDRNLAQLPVVLALSRALQEQHFQWQGKLNGISLEDRRLAFRALAAGDAVLVGTAYLQGSRETTRPPESVRTMAGWATALEKMGSHLPQLLQQKLVFPYREGSQFVQWAHAAKGWTGVDALFADPPLSTSQILHPEKYYAKRENPLAIRPSGLARQMKEGTVVDQTLGEYLVQLLLTSNLTRQEARQIAAGWTGDQLSAYLEGENLLTGWITAWKKDDDARAFYRAYQNLLQRRHRLRFAASPGRTDSVQAEVPGDRSILLQLEGPFVLLLDGTTPTRSMQLADEVWKNLDAETESIVIPFDTAKELPQLSFRTR
;
A
#
# COMPACT_ATOMS: atom_id res chain seq x y z
N MET A 1 -50.01 1.43 -27.75
CA MET A 1 -49.97 2.63 -28.59
C MET A 1 -48.51 2.99 -28.71
N ASN A 2 -47.85 2.46 -29.67
CA ASN A 2 -47.36 3.09 -30.93
C ASN A 2 -46.42 4.28 -30.64
N VAL A 3 -45.20 4.40 -31.11
CA VAL A 3 -44.61 4.10 -32.42
C VAL A 3 -43.09 4.06 -32.33
N VAL A 4 -42.51 3.07 -32.91
CA VAL A 4 -41.21 2.89 -33.55
C VAL A 4 -40.86 4.03 -34.51
N VAL A 5 -39.59 4.44 -34.66
CA VAL A 5 -38.96 4.67 -35.97
C VAL A 5 -37.43 4.50 -35.87
N ARG A 6 -36.93 3.58 -36.67
CA ARG A 6 -35.56 3.45 -37.21
C ARG A 6 -35.29 4.59 -38.22
N LEU A 7 -34.03 4.91 -38.46
CA LEU A 7 -33.49 4.86 -39.82
C LEU A 7 -31.94 5.04 -39.81
N ALA A 8 -31.32 4.10 -40.50
CA ALA A 8 -29.95 4.12 -40.98
C ALA A 8 -29.89 4.88 -42.32
N SER A 9 -28.75 5.43 -42.68
CA SER A 9 -28.30 5.43 -44.06
C SER A 9 -26.78 5.58 -44.19
N GLN A 10 -26.21 4.58 -44.81
CA GLN A 10 -24.92 4.59 -45.48
C GLN A 10 -25.00 5.47 -46.73
N THR A 11 -23.89 6.10 -47.12
CA THR A 11 -23.57 6.30 -48.52
C THR A 11 -22.07 6.19 -48.74
N ALA A 12 -21.73 5.15 -49.46
CA ALA A 12 -20.50 5.01 -50.21
C ALA A 12 -20.60 5.78 -51.52
N PHE A 13 -19.53 6.36 -52.02
CA PHE A 13 -19.38 6.68 -53.44
C PHE A 13 -18.02 6.24 -53.97
N LEU A 14 -18.12 5.56 -55.08
CA LEU A 14 -17.09 4.88 -55.86
C LEU A 14 -16.56 5.81 -56.99
N PHE A 15 -15.30 5.64 -57.35
CA PHE A 15 -14.63 5.60 -58.67
C PHE A 15 -14.98 6.64 -59.76
N ALA A 16 -14.03 7.26 -60.42
CA ALA A 16 -13.23 6.70 -61.53
C ALA A 16 -12.33 7.79 -62.18
N PRO A 17 -11.52 7.42 -63.19
CA PRO A 17 -10.19 8.00 -63.43
C PRO A 17 -10.11 8.82 -64.75
N GLY A 18 -8.94 9.44 -64.94
CA GLY A 18 -8.49 9.74 -66.28
C GLY A 18 -8.04 11.19 -66.54
N LEU A 19 -6.87 11.44 -66.83
CA LEU A 19 -6.26 11.72 -68.14
C LEU A 19 -4.89 12.44 -68.00
N LYS A 20 -3.97 11.88 -68.76
CA LYS A 20 -2.64 12.33 -69.07
C LYS A 20 -2.61 13.75 -69.66
N ARG A 21 -1.56 14.51 -69.30
CA ARG A 21 -0.80 15.28 -70.31
C ARG A 21 0.58 15.63 -69.83
N LEU A 22 1.56 15.20 -70.57
CA LEU A 22 2.96 15.59 -70.57
C LEU A 22 3.11 17.11 -70.80
N TRP A 23 4.06 17.72 -70.11
CA TRP A 23 4.92 18.74 -70.68
C TRP A 23 6.35 18.54 -70.16
N ILE A 24 7.26 18.30 -71.12
CA ILE A 24 8.72 18.31 -70.99
C ILE A 24 9.16 19.75 -71.11
N PHE A 25 9.95 20.24 -70.17
CA PHE A 25 10.97 21.27 -70.45
C PHE A 25 12.17 21.00 -69.55
N ALA A 26 13.29 20.78 -70.25
CA ALA A 26 14.64 20.74 -69.73
C ALA A 26 15.12 22.13 -69.37
N LEU A 27 15.92 22.30 -68.31
CA LEU A 27 17.14 23.07 -68.34
C LEU A 27 17.91 22.96 -66.98
N ALA A 28 19.10 22.39 -67.14
CA ALA A 28 20.38 22.84 -66.54
C ALA A 28 20.52 23.09 -65.05
N GLY A 29 21.13 22.19 -64.36
CA GLY A 29 22.42 22.39 -63.68
C GLY A 29 22.51 23.43 -62.56
N TRP A 30 22.40 22.96 -61.31
CA TRP A 30 23.27 23.46 -60.26
C TRP A 30 23.53 22.29 -59.26
N LEU A 31 24.73 21.75 -59.31
CA LEU A 31 25.26 20.86 -58.31
C LEU A 31 25.51 21.70 -57.05
N THR A 32 24.56 21.67 -56.15
CA THR A 32 24.82 22.02 -54.71
C THR A 32 24.98 20.71 -53.97
N SER A 33 26.21 20.42 -53.64
CA SER A 33 26.62 19.40 -52.71
C SER A 33 25.90 19.59 -51.38
N CYS A 34 24.79 18.87 -51.14
CA CYS A 34 24.29 18.71 -49.80
C CYS A 34 25.21 17.73 -49.06
N SER A 35 26.21 18.27 -48.38
CA SER A 35 26.87 17.56 -47.29
C SER A 35 25.81 17.19 -46.29
N SER A 36 25.42 15.93 -46.22
CA SER A 36 24.67 15.32 -45.12
C SER A 36 25.54 15.49 -43.87
N SER A 37 25.31 16.58 -43.14
CA SER A 37 25.78 16.68 -41.77
C SER A 37 25.05 15.66 -40.96
N THR A 38 25.62 14.48 -40.81
CA THR A 38 25.28 13.55 -39.73
C THR A 38 25.29 14.36 -38.43
N PRO A 39 24.21 14.42 -37.66
CA PRO A 39 24.27 15.05 -36.36
C PRO A 39 25.41 14.39 -35.58
N PRO A 40 26.23 15.13 -34.84
CA PRO A 40 27.29 14.55 -34.05
C PRO A 40 26.66 13.52 -33.12
N PRO A 41 27.34 12.36 -32.91
CA PRO A 41 26.84 11.39 -31.96
C PRO A 41 26.62 12.13 -30.64
N THR A 42 25.41 12.09 -30.14
CA THR A 42 25.06 12.55 -28.79
C THR A 42 25.96 11.77 -27.84
N THR A 43 27.06 12.38 -27.44
CA THR A 43 27.96 11.86 -26.41
C THR A 43 27.08 11.77 -25.15
N SER A 44 26.56 10.61 -24.89
CA SER A 44 25.90 10.36 -23.59
C SER A 44 26.96 10.66 -22.52
N ALA A 45 26.64 11.58 -21.63
CA ALA A 45 27.49 11.85 -20.47
C ALA A 45 27.88 10.53 -19.79
N PRO A 46 29.11 10.38 -19.29
CA PRO A 46 29.51 9.19 -18.57
C PRO A 46 28.52 8.92 -17.43
N PRO A 47 28.28 7.66 -17.07
CA PRO A 47 27.37 7.36 -15.96
C PRO A 47 27.84 8.06 -14.69
N GLU A 48 26.91 8.73 -14.00
CA GLU A 48 27.15 9.44 -12.75
C GLU A 48 27.78 8.49 -11.72
N SER A 49 28.86 8.91 -11.09
CA SER A 49 29.51 8.10 -10.04
C SER A 49 28.61 8.01 -8.81
N PHE A 50 28.79 6.96 -7.99
CA PHE A 50 28.04 6.82 -6.75
C PHE A 50 28.17 8.02 -5.81
N SER A 51 29.34 8.66 -5.78
CA SER A 51 29.59 9.86 -4.97
C SER A 51 28.82 11.07 -5.49
N GLU A 52 28.81 11.29 -6.79
CA GLU A 52 28.04 12.38 -7.44
C GLU A 52 26.54 12.16 -7.21
N LEU A 53 26.06 10.90 -7.36
CA LEU A 53 24.68 10.55 -7.11
C LEU A 53 24.28 10.85 -5.66
N LYS A 54 25.10 10.46 -4.66
CA LYS A 54 24.88 10.80 -3.24
C LYS A 54 24.76 12.33 -3.06
N GLN A 55 25.73 13.08 -3.58
CA GLN A 55 25.71 14.53 -3.47
C GLN A 55 24.45 15.14 -4.07
N ARG A 56 24.07 14.69 -5.25
CA ARG A 56 22.88 15.18 -5.95
C ARG A 56 21.57 14.86 -5.17
N ILE A 57 21.46 13.66 -4.63
CA ILE A 57 20.29 13.28 -3.82
C ILE A 57 20.21 14.11 -2.54
N GLY A 58 21.34 14.33 -1.85
CA GLY A 58 21.39 15.23 -0.69
C GLY A 58 20.95 16.66 -1.02
N LEU A 59 21.36 17.19 -2.19
CA LEU A 59 20.96 18.52 -2.67
C LEU A 59 19.47 18.59 -3.02
N ILE A 60 18.91 17.55 -3.65
CA ILE A 60 17.48 17.49 -3.98
C ILE A 60 16.64 17.46 -2.71
N ARG A 61 17.00 16.62 -1.75
CA ARG A 61 16.22 16.43 -0.51
C ARG A 61 16.48 17.54 0.52
N GLU A 62 17.47 18.41 0.27
CA GLU A 62 17.91 19.45 1.21
C GLU A 62 18.43 18.90 2.54
N LEU A 63 18.95 17.67 2.53
CA LEU A 63 19.54 17.00 3.67
C LEU A 63 20.96 16.49 3.32
N PRO A 64 22.01 16.86 4.06
CA PRO A 64 23.33 16.27 3.88
C PRO A 64 23.37 14.85 4.47
N PHE A 65 24.14 13.96 3.85
CA PHE A 65 24.46 12.71 4.53
C PHE A 65 25.34 12.98 5.75
N LYS A 66 24.91 12.48 6.93
CA LYS A 66 25.62 12.67 8.20
C LYS A 66 26.79 11.71 8.38
N ARG A 67 26.72 10.54 7.71
CA ARG A 67 27.73 9.49 7.78
C ARG A 67 28.08 9.03 6.38
N GLU A 68 29.35 8.74 6.16
CA GLU A 68 29.80 8.10 4.94
C GLU A 68 29.40 6.62 4.92
N PHE A 69 29.08 6.12 3.75
CA PHE A 69 28.77 4.73 3.49
C PHE A 69 29.10 4.35 2.05
N SER A 70 29.23 3.06 1.82
CA SER A 70 29.54 2.50 0.50
C SER A 70 28.44 1.57 0.01
N LEU A 71 28.44 1.32 -1.32
CA LEU A 71 27.58 0.31 -1.93
C LEU A 71 28.25 -1.06 -1.80
N ALA A 72 27.52 -2.05 -1.31
CA ALA A 72 27.96 -3.43 -1.19
C ALA A 72 26.93 -4.40 -1.81
N LYS A 73 27.42 -5.51 -2.35
CA LYS A 73 26.56 -6.60 -2.79
C LYS A 73 26.29 -7.54 -1.63
N GLU A 74 25.04 -7.92 -1.49
CA GLU A 74 24.66 -8.95 -0.52
C GLU A 74 25.17 -10.32 -0.99
N SER A 75 25.73 -11.09 -0.04
CA SER A 75 26.11 -12.47 -0.31
C SER A 75 24.85 -13.32 -0.55
N PRO A 76 24.81 -14.20 -1.55
CA PRO A 76 23.70 -15.13 -1.76
C PRO A 76 23.32 -15.98 -0.54
N ASN A 77 24.27 -16.16 0.38
CA ASN A 77 24.07 -16.90 1.63
C ASN A 77 23.56 -16.01 2.80
N ALA A 78 23.61 -14.70 2.67
CA ALA A 78 23.16 -13.79 3.73
C ALA A 78 21.62 -13.74 3.87
N THR A 79 20.89 -14.10 2.82
CA THR A 79 19.42 -14.09 2.75
C THR A 79 18.78 -15.31 3.43
N LYS A 80 19.53 -16.12 4.19
CA LYS A 80 19.01 -17.31 4.91
C LYS A 80 18.36 -16.99 6.26
N ALA A 81 17.86 -15.77 6.45
CA ALA A 81 16.96 -15.52 7.55
C ALA A 81 15.67 -16.31 7.32
N THR A 82 15.29 -17.17 8.28
CA THR A 82 14.02 -17.89 8.16
C THR A 82 12.86 -16.92 8.14
N PRO A 83 11.76 -17.21 7.42
CA PRO A 83 10.57 -16.35 7.40
C PRO A 83 10.07 -16.02 8.80
N GLU A 84 10.14 -17.00 9.72
CA GLU A 84 9.72 -16.85 11.12
C GLU A 84 10.56 -15.81 11.85
N ARG A 85 11.87 -15.79 11.63
CA ARG A 85 12.76 -14.81 12.26
C ARG A 85 12.45 -13.39 11.78
N ILE A 86 12.29 -13.21 10.47
CA ILE A 86 11.99 -11.90 9.89
C ILE A 86 10.62 -11.41 10.36
N PHE A 87 9.62 -12.31 10.35
CA PHE A 87 8.30 -12.00 10.84
C PHE A 87 8.31 -11.62 12.33
N SER A 88 9.04 -12.37 13.15
CA SER A 88 9.20 -12.07 14.58
C SER A 88 9.92 -10.74 14.83
N GLU A 89 10.93 -10.40 14.02
CA GLU A 89 11.61 -9.10 14.08
C GLU A 89 10.66 -7.94 13.73
N GLU A 90 9.71 -8.16 12.79
CA GLU A 90 8.77 -7.13 12.35
C GLU A 90 7.50 -7.04 13.22
N TYR A 91 6.98 -8.17 13.69
CA TYR A 91 5.66 -8.26 14.35
C TYR A 91 5.75 -8.76 15.80
N GLY A 92 6.95 -8.86 16.35
CA GLY A 92 7.16 -9.31 17.73
C GLY A 92 6.90 -10.80 17.92
N ALA A 93 6.30 -11.17 19.06
CA ALA A 93 6.07 -12.56 19.45
C ALA A 93 4.92 -13.25 18.69
N GLN A 94 4.30 -12.61 17.74
CA GLN A 94 3.21 -13.19 16.96
C GLN A 94 3.72 -14.35 16.09
N SER A 95 2.91 -15.40 15.99
CA SER A 95 3.25 -16.56 15.17
C SER A 95 2.88 -16.36 13.71
N LEU A 96 3.84 -16.56 12.80
CA LEU A 96 3.60 -16.57 11.37
C LEU A 96 2.53 -17.60 10.95
N VAL A 97 2.51 -18.75 11.62
CA VAL A 97 1.52 -19.80 11.35
C VAL A 97 0.13 -19.32 11.74
N HIS A 98 -0.03 -18.72 12.93
CA HIS A 98 -1.34 -18.25 13.40
C HIS A 98 -1.86 -17.09 12.55
N ILE A 99 -1.02 -16.10 12.22
CA ILE A 99 -1.47 -14.99 11.36
C ILE A 99 -1.84 -15.47 9.94
N SER A 100 -1.11 -16.46 9.41
CA SER A 100 -1.47 -17.09 8.14
C SER A 100 -2.86 -17.72 8.19
N HIS A 101 -3.17 -18.48 9.24
CA HIS A 101 -4.48 -19.10 9.44
C HIS A 101 -5.59 -18.04 9.59
N VAL A 102 -5.34 -16.99 10.38
CA VAL A 102 -6.30 -15.89 10.54
C VAL A 102 -6.56 -15.20 9.20
N TYR A 103 -5.53 -14.85 8.43
CA TYR A 103 -5.71 -14.20 7.13
C TYR A 103 -6.45 -15.09 6.11
N LYS A 104 -6.23 -16.40 6.15
CA LYS A 104 -6.99 -17.36 5.34
C LYS A 104 -8.46 -17.38 5.76
N ARG A 105 -8.76 -17.47 7.05
CA ARG A 105 -10.14 -17.46 7.57
C ARG A 105 -10.90 -16.17 7.23
N LEU A 106 -10.24 -15.03 7.36
CA LEU A 106 -10.84 -13.73 7.01
C LEU A 106 -11.09 -13.58 5.49
N GLY A 107 -10.36 -14.31 4.65
CA GLY A 107 -10.45 -14.17 3.19
C GLY A 107 -9.38 -13.29 2.56
N LEU A 108 -8.39 -12.83 3.32
CA LEU A 108 -7.25 -12.06 2.81
C LEU A 108 -6.25 -12.92 2.02
N LEU A 109 -6.17 -14.21 2.31
CA LEU A 109 -5.32 -15.18 1.63
C LEU A 109 -6.13 -16.37 1.10
N PRO A 110 -5.81 -16.92 -0.07
CA PRO A 110 -6.31 -18.23 -0.49
C PRO A 110 -5.90 -19.34 0.49
N GLU A 111 -6.73 -20.36 0.66
CA GLU A 111 -6.44 -21.49 1.56
C GLU A 111 -5.14 -22.23 1.20
N SER A 112 -4.87 -22.36 -0.11
CA SER A 112 -3.68 -23.03 -0.65
C SER A 112 -2.39 -22.24 -0.53
N THR A 113 -2.42 -21.00 0.00
CA THR A 113 -1.23 -20.14 0.04
C THR A 113 -0.18 -20.69 1.01
N ASP A 114 1.04 -20.92 0.50
CA ASP A 114 2.24 -20.97 1.34
C ASP A 114 2.63 -19.53 1.71
N PHE A 115 2.14 -19.08 2.88
CA PHE A 115 2.38 -17.70 3.31
C PHE A 115 3.83 -17.44 3.69
N ALA A 116 4.53 -18.45 4.24
CA ALA A 116 5.93 -18.33 4.63
C ALA A 116 6.83 -18.13 3.39
N GLY A 117 6.66 -18.98 2.39
CA GLY A 117 7.37 -18.83 1.11
C GLY A 117 7.06 -17.51 0.40
N ALA A 118 5.78 -17.14 0.33
CA ALA A 118 5.36 -15.88 -0.28
C ALA A 118 5.90 -14.64 0.48
N LEU A 119 6.04 -14.71 1.79
CA LEU A 119 6.65 -13.64 2.59
C LEU A 119 8.14 -13.47 2.28
N VAL A 120 8.88 -14.57 2.08
CA VAL A 120 10.29 -14.49 1.64
C VAL A 120 10.41 -13.77 0.31
N ASP A 121 9.57 -14.14 -0.66
CA ASP A 121 9.60 -13.51 -1.99
C ASP A 121 9.19 -12.02 -1.93
N TYR A 122 8.19 -11.69 -1.11
CA TYR A 122 7.83 -10.29 -0.82
C TYR A 122 9.02 -9.50 -0.27
N LEU A 123 9.73 -10.04 0.72
CA LEU A 123 10.87 -9.37 1.36
C LEU A 123 12.07 -9.22 0.43
N ARG A 124 12.28 -10.17 -0.48
CA ARG A 124 13.29 -10.04 -1.55
C ARG A 124 13.00 -8.85 -2.45
N LEU A 125 11.73 -8.69 -2.86
CA LEU A 125 11.31 -7.55 -3.69
C LEU A 125 11.36 -6.23 -2.94
N GLU A 126 11.04 -6.22 -1.65
CA GLU A 126 11.12 -5.02 -0.84
C GLU A 126 12.56 -4.57 -0.59
N ARG A 127 13.50 -5.52 -0.50
CA ARG A 127 14.91 -5.29 -0.15
C ARG A 127 15.86 -5.40 -1.36
N ILE A 128 15.40 -5.08 -2.56
CA ILE A 128 16.25 -5.07 -3.76
C ILE A 128 17.47 -4.15 -3.57
N PHE A 129 17.23 -2.98 -3.01
CA PHE A 129 18.25 -2.07 -2.48
C PHE A 129 17.79 -1.60 -1.11
N TYR A 130 18.66 -1.68 -0.09
CA TYR A 130 18.34 -1.23 1.25
C TYR A 130 19.57 -0.71 1.99
N TYR A 131 19.35 0.21 2.92
CA TYR A 131 20.42 0.71 3.76
C TYR A 131 20.49 -0.08 5.06
N GLU A 132 21.66 -0.70 5.31
CA GLU A 132 21.96 -1.41 6.55
C GLU A 132 22.57 -0.43 7.55
N ALA A 133 21.74 0.16 8.40
CA ALA A 133 22.14 1.26 9.28
C ALA A 133 23.25 0.90 10.30
N ARG A 134 23.31 -0.38 10.73
CA ARG A 134 24.33 -0.83 11.71
C ARG A 134 25.73 -0.94 11.10
N LYS A 135 25.82 -1.10 9.79
CA LYS A 135 27.08 -1.28 9.06
C LYS A 135 27.45 -0.06 8.22
N ASP A 136 26.57 0.93 8.13
CA ASP A 136 26.69 2.05 7.20
C ASP A 136 26.95 1.58 5.75
N LEU A 137 26.12 0.64 5.27
CA LEU A 137 26.21 0.07 3.92
C LEU A 137 24.89 0.22 3.18
N LEU A 138 24.96 0.64 1.93
CA LEU A 138 23.86 0.48 0.98
C LEU A 138 24.00 -0.90 0.35
N MET A 139 23.07 -1.79 0.65
CA MET A 139 23.10 -3.17 0.20
C MET A 139 22.33 -3.32 -1.11
N MET A 140 22.89 -4.09 -2.04
CA MET A 140 22.25 -4.51 -3.27
C MET A 140 22.01 -6.02 -3.20
N SER A 141 20.74 -6.43 -3.30
CA SER A 141 20.38 -7.85 -3.27
C SER A 141 20.87 -8.57 -4.53
N PRO A 142 21.01 -9.91 -4.49
CA PRO A 142 21.34 -10.69 -5.68
C PRO A 142 20.35 -10.49 -6.84
N ASP A 143 19.07 -10.25 -6.54
CA ASP A 143 17.99 -10.08 -7.52
C ASP A 143 17.97 -8.69 -8.18
N ALA A 144 18.74 -7.73 -7.64
CA ALA A 144 18.82 -6.36 -8.16
C ALA A 144 19.28 -6.31 -9.62
N SER A 145 20.14 -7.23 -10.03
CA SER A 145 20.65 -7.29 -11.43
C SER A 145 19.54 -7.60 -12.43
N GLN A 146 18.60 -8.48 -12.09
CA GLN A 146 17.45 -8.80 -12.95
C GLN A 146 16.48 -7.62 -13.05
N LEU A 147 16.23 -6.95 -11.94
CA LEU A 147 15.41 -5.74 -11.93
C LEU A 147 16.00 -4.66 -12.81
N LEU A 148 17.29 -4.36 -12.64
CA LEU A 148 17.99 -3.35 -13.43
C LEU A 148 17.96 -3.69 -14.92
N GLN A 149 18.17 -4.96 -15.30
CA GLN A 149 18.04 -5.42 -16.68
C GLN A 149 16.62 -5.23 -17.25
N ALA A 150 15.59 -5.58 -16.47
CA ALA A 150 14.21 -5.39 -16.87
C ALA A 150 13.86 -3.92 -17.09
N MET A 151 14.37 -3.03 -16.26
CA MET A 151 14.18 -1.57 -16.39
C MET A 151 15.00 -0.99 -17.56
N MET A 152 16.21 -1.50 -17.81
CA MET A 152 17.05 -1.05 -18.94
C MET A 152 16.49 -1.46 -20.30
N ALA A 153 15.72 -2.56 -20.38
CA ALA A 153 15.07 -3.00 -21.61
C ALA A 153 14.08 -1.95 -22.17
N ASP A 154 13.59 -1.07 -21.32
CA ASP A 154 12.64 0.00 -21.68
C ASP A 154 13.30 1.31 -22.17
N ARG A 155 14.60 1.26 -22.51
CA ARG A 155 15.44 2.32 -23.14
C ARG A 155 15.62 3.62 -22.32
N ASP A 156 15.04 3.75 -21.15
CA ASP A 156 15.25 4.92 -20.29
C ASP A 156 16.33 4.63 -19.23
N ARG A 157 17.55 5.10 -19.51
CA ARG A 157 18.71 4.92 -18.61
C ARG A 157 18.51 5.57 -17.24
N ASN A 158 17.72 6.63 -17.17
CA ASN A 158 17.44 7.31 -15.92
C ASN A 158 16.56 6.47 -15.00
N LEU A 159 15.61 5.71 -15.57
CA LEU A 159 14.80 4.78 -14.80
C LEU A 159 15.62 3.64 -14.18
N ALA A 160 16.71 3.21 -14.82
CA ALA A 160 17.60 2.20 -14.28
C ALA A 160 18.32 2.63 -12.98
N GLN A 161 18.50 3.94 -12.75
CA GLN A 161 19.10 4.47 -11.52
C GLN A 161 18.08 4.67 -10.39
N LEU A 162 16.79 4.68 -10.70
CA LEU A 162 15.73 4.96 -9.73
C LEU A 162 15.78 4.06 -8.49
N PRO A 163 16.00 2.74 -8.57
CA PRO A 163 16.12 1.90 -7.37
C PRO A 163 17.21 2.35 -6.41
N VAL A 164 18.38 2.75 -6.95
CA VAL A 164 19.50 3.25 -6.14
C VAL A 164 19.16 4.61 -5.54
N VAL A 165 18.52 5.50 -6.31
CA VAL A 165 18.05 6.81 -5.84
C VAL A 165 17.05 6.66 -4.68
N LEU A 166 16.08 5.75 -4.80
CA LEU A 166 15.12 5.45 -3.73
C LEU A 166 15.82 4.91 -2.47
N ALA A 167 16.83 4.05 -2.65
CA ALA A 167 17.59 3.51 -1.54
C ALA A 167 18.50 4.57 -0.87
N LEU A 168 19.10 5.48 -1.64
CA LEU A 168 19.84 6.64 -1.10
C LEU A 168 18.92 7.56 -0.30
N SER A 169 17.70 7.80 -0.79
CA SER A 169 16.69 8.56 -0.05
C SER A 169 16.36 7.90 1.29
N ARG A 170 16.22 6.56 1.30
CA ARG A 170 16.01 5.78 2.54
C ARG A 170 17.20 5.87 3.48
N ALA A 171 18.44 5.93 2.97
CA ALA A 171 19.63 6.15 3.78
C ALA A 171 19.62 7.55 4.43
N LEU A 172 19.21 8.60 3.71
CA LEU A 172 18.99 9.93 4.29
C LEU A 172 17.96 9.92 5.40
N GLN A 173 16.79 9.30 5.14
CA GLN A 173 15.72 9.17 6.13
C GLN A 173 16.21 8.47 7.41
N GLU A 174 17.00 7.41 7.27
CA GLU A 174 17.56 6.72 8.43
C GLU A 174 18.54 7.58 9.20
N GLN A 175 19.46 8.27 8.52
CA GLN A 175 20.46 9.12 9.15
C GLN A 175 19.86 10.35 9.84
N HIS A 176 18.71 10.84 9.39
CA HIS A 176 18.06 12.04 9.93
C HIS A 176 16.92 11.72 10.88
N PHE A 177 16.10 10.69 10.59
CA PHE A 177 14.84 10.44 11.27
C PHE A 177 14.78 9.10 11.99
N GLN A 178 15.80 8.21 11.82
CA GLN A 178 15.85 6.86 12.41
C GLN A 178 14.59 6.05 12.08
N TRP A 179 14.12 6.14 10.83
CA TRP A 179 12.83 5.60 10.44
C TRP A 179 12.73 4.07 10.58
N GLN A 180 13.84 3.33 10.37
CA GLN A 180 13.86 1.87 10.54
C GLN A 180 13.63 1.49 12.00
N GLY A 181 14.28 2.20 12.92
CA GLY A 181 14.09 1.98 14.36
C GLY A 181 12.66 2.26 14.79
N LYS A 182 12.06 3.35 14.30
CA LYS A 182 10.65 3.68 14.53
C LYS A 182 9.71 2.62 13.96
N LEU A 183 9.95 2.18 12.72
CA LEU A 183 9.16 1.13 12.08
C LEU A 183 9.20 -0.19 12.86
N ASN A 184 10.37 -0.60 13.35
CA ASN A 184 10.53 -1.81 14.14
C ASN A 184 9.78 -1.77 15.48
N GLY A 185 9.53 -0.57 16.02
CA GLY A 185 8.69 -0.37 17.20
C GLY A 185 7.18 -0.46 16.96
N ILE A 186 6.74 -0.59 15.71
CA ILE A 186 5.32 -0.65 15.33
C ILE A 186 4.95 -2.10 15.02
N SER A 187 4.13 -2.75 15.85
CA SER A 187 3.66 -4.12 15.65
C SER A 187 2.35 -4.21 14.85
N LEU A 188 1.54 -3.15 14.83
CA LEU A 188 0.24 -3.13 14.16
C LEU A 188 0.40 -2.92 12.65
N GLU A 189 -0.21 -3.80 11.87
CA GLU A 189 -0.06 -3.87 10.40
C GLU A 189 -0.46 -2.56 9.70
N ASP A 190 -1.62 -2.00 10.04
CA ASP A 190 -2.11 -0.77 9.42
C ASP A 190 -1.16 0.41 9.65
N ARG A 191 -0.70 0.59 10.88
CA ARG A 191 0.23 1.65 11.25
C ARG A 191 1.61 1.48 10.61
N ARG A 192 2.10 0.22 10.51
CA ARG A 192 3.34 -0.10 9.79
C ARG A 192 3.22 0.28 8.32
N LEU A 193 2.11 -0.09 7.68
CA LEU A 193 1.87 0.18 6.27
C LEU A 193 1.76 1.69 6.01
N ALA A 194 1.10 2.44 6.89
CA ALA A 194 1.03 3.90 6.83
C ALA A 194 2.42 4.56 6.97
N PHE A 195 3.23 4.10 7.91
CA PHE A 195 4.58 4.63 8.10
C PHE A 195 5.52 4.28 6.93
N ARG A 196 5.38 3.07 6.36
CA ARG A 196 6.08 2.69 5.12
C ARG A 196 5.66 3.58 3.95
N ALA A 197 4.37 3.95 3.88
CA ALA A 197 3.86 4.85 2.85
C ALA A 197 4.47 6.25 2.96
N LEU A 198 4.62 6.79 4.17
CA LEU A 198 5.35 8.04 4.39
C LEU A 198 6.78 7.96 3.84
N ALA A 199 7.54 6.94 4.29
CA ALA A 199 8.94 6.81 3.91
C ALA A 199 9.12 6.51 2.40
N ALA A 200 8.24 5.72 1.78
CA ALA A 200 8.25 5.47 0.35
C ALA A 200 7.87 6.72 -0.44
N GLY A 201 6.86 7.45 0.02
CA GLY A 201 6.40 8.68 -0.62
C GLY A 201 7.48 9.77 -0.71
N ASP A 202 8.21 9.99 0.38
CA ASP A 202 9.37 10.91 0.39
C ASP A 202 10.45 10.46 -0.60
N ALA A 203 10.82 9.18 -0.58
CA ALA A 203 11.81 8.66 -1.52
C ALA A 203 11.36 8.82 -2.99
N VAL A 204 10.09 8.65 -3.28
CA VAL A 204 9.54 8.83 -4.63
C VAL A 204 9.55 10.29 -5.06
N LEU A 205 9.28 11.24 -4.17
CA LEU A 205 9.42 12.65 -4.52
C LEU A 205 10.86 13.00 -4.91
N VAL A 206 11.84 12.51 -4.14
CA VAL A 206 13.26 12.66 -4.47
C VAL A 206 13.58 12.04 -5.83
N GLY A 207 13.13 10.80 -6.06
CA GLY A 207 13.32 10.10 -7.34
C GLY A 207 12.71 10.83 -8.52
N THR A 208 11.56 11.43 -8.34
CA THR A 208 10.89 12.24 -9.36
C THR A 208 11.71 13.50 -9.70
N ALA A 209 12.15 14.23 -8.68
CA ALA A 209 13.00 15.42 -8.87
C ALA A 209 14.34 15.07 -9.55
N TYR A 210 14.92 13.92 -9.18
CA TYR A 210 16.12 13.39 -9.82
C TYR A 210 15.93 13.14 -11.31
N LEU A 211 14.86 12.46 -11.71
CA LEU A 211 14.56 12.15 -13.10
C LEU A 211 14.25 13.39 -13.94
N GLN A 212 13.68 14.42 -13.33
CA GLN A 212 13.37 15.69 -13.99
C GLN A 212 14.60 16.60 -14.14
N GLY A 213 15.73 16.26 -13.51
CA GLY A 213 16.92 17.12 -13.48
C GLY A 213 16.71 18.44 -12.73
N SER A 214 15.65 18.56 -11.93
CA SER A 214 15.20 19.75 -11.23
C SER A 214 15.19 19.54 -9.72
N ARG A 215 15.47 20.60 -8.97
CA ARG A 215 15.19 20.64 -7.52
C ARG A 215 13.71 20.83 -7.20
N GLU A 216 12.94 21.29 -8.17
CA GLU A 216 11.51 21.52 -8.02
C GLU A 216 10.72 20.27 -8.38
N THR A 217 10.02 19.73 -7.42
CA THR A 217 9.14 18.56 -7.56
C THR A 217 7.77 18.90 -8.17
N THR A 218 7.67 20.01 -8.87
CA THR A 218 6.48 20.84 -8.99
C THR A 218 5.50 20.50 -10.11
N ARG A 219 5.69 19.45 -10.89
CA ARG A 219 4.67 19.09 -11.89
C ARG A 219 3.96 17.77 -11.55
N PRO A 220 2.77 17.86 -10.92
CA PRO A 220 1.98 16.69 -10.58
C PRO A 220 1.81 15.63 -11.68
N PRO A 221 1.65 15.98 -12.98
CA PRO A 221 1.49 14.98 -14.03
C PRO A 221 2.71 14.10 -14.27
N GLU A 222 3.91 14.61 -14.06
CA GLU A 222 5.15 13.86 -14.32
C GLU A 222 5.54 12.98 -13.12
N SER A 223 5.37 13.50 -11.90
CA SER A 223 5.52 12.68 -10.69
C SER A 223 4.55 11.50 -10.70
N VAL A 224 3.30 11.73 -11.05
CA VAL A 224 2.29 10.69 -11.17
C VAL A 224 2.66 9.63 -12.23
N ARG A 225 3.23 10.03 -13.38
CA ARG A 225 3.66 9.07 -14.41
C ARG A 225 4.87 8.26 -13.99
N THR A 226 5.88 8.87 -13.39
CA THR A 226 7.07 8.17 -12.87
C THR A 226 6.67 7.17 -11.82
N MET A 227 5.77 7.54 -10.96
CA MET A 227 5.23 6.69 -9.91
C MET A 227 4.36 5.57 -10.43
N ALA A 228 3.48 5.86 -11.38
CA ALA A 228 2.70 4.82 -12.04
C ALA A 228 3.62 3.81 -12.71
N GLY A 229 4.70 4.27 -13.35
CA GLY A 229 5.74 3.41 -13.94
C GLY A 229 6.44 2.51 -12.91
N TRP A 230 6.89 3.07 -11.80
CA TRP A 230 7.53 2.31 -10.72
C TRP A 230 6.57 1.32 -10.05
N ALA A 231 5.36 1.79 -9.67
CA ALA A 231 4.34 0.94 -9.10
C ALA A 231 3.95 -0.21 -10.03
N THR A 232 3.86 0.05 -11.34
CA THR A 232 3.58 -0.97 -12.36
C THR A 232 4.73 -1.97 -12.49
N ALA A 233 5.98 -1.53 -12.41
CA ALA A 233 7.14 -2.42 -12.42
C ALA A 233 7.13 -3.33 -11.19
N LEU A 234 6.89 -2.80 -10.00
CA LEU A 234 6.76 -3.59 -8.76
C LEU A 234 5.58 -4.56 -8.83
N GLU A 235 4.44 -4.12 -9.35
CA GLU A 235 3.25 -4.97 -9.52
C GLU A 235 3.53 -6.15 -10.47
N LYS A 236 4.23 -5.90 -11.57
CA LYS A 236 4.67 -6.94 -12.51
C LYS A 236 5.66 -7.91 -11.88
N MET A 237 6.65 -7.40 -11.15
CA MET A 237 7.63 -8.25 -10.45
C MET A 237 6.98 -9.09 -9.36
N GLY A 238 6.05 -8.52 -8.60
CA GLY A 238 5.29 -9.20 -7.56
C GLY A 238 4.06 -9.95 -8.07
N SER A 239 3.91 -10.18 -9.39
CA SER A 239 2.71 -10.83 -9.96
C SER A 239 2.49 -12.27 -9.50
N HIS A 240 3.53 -12.95 -9.02
CA HIS A 240 3.48 -14.29 -8.44
C HIS A 240 3.07 -14.30 -6.95
N LEU A 241 3.11 -13.13 -6.29
CA LEU A 241 2.72 -13.00 -4.89
C LEU A 241 1.20 -13.10 -4.72
N PRO A 242 0.72 -13.61 -3.58
CA PRO A 242 -0.68 -13.42 -3.18
C PRO A 242 -1.06 -11.94 -3.21
N GLN A 243 -2.30 -11.63 -3.60
CA GLN A 243 -2.80 -10.26 -3.77
C GLN A 243 -2.51 -9.38 -2.55
N LEU A 244 -2.65 -9.92 -1.33
CA LEU A 244 -2.32 -9.22 -0.10
C LEU A 244 -0.89 -8.67 -0.11
N LEU A 245 0.10 -9.52 -0.38
CA LEU A 245 1.51 -9.13 -0.36
C LEU A 245 1.88 -8.25 -1.56
N GLN A 246 1.33 -8.54 -2.74
CA GLN A 246 1.50 -7.69 -3.92
C GLN A 246 1.01 -6.26 -3.66
N GLN A 247 -0.17 -6.11 -3.09
CA GLN A 247 -0.74 -4.79 -2.80
C GLN A 247 -0.01 -4.08 -1.64
N LYS A 248 0.46 -4.80 -0.62
CA LYS A 248 1.35 -4.24 0.41
C LYS A 248 2.69 -3.76 -0.15
N LEU A 249 3.21 -4.39 -1.19
CA LEU A 249 4.44 -3.97 -1.87
C LEU A 249 4.25 -2.65 -2.64
N VAL A 250 3.10 -2.47 -3.28
CA VAL A 250 2.82 -1.35 -4.20
C VAL A 250 2.25 -0.13 -3.48
N PHE A 251 1.38 -0.33 -2.47
CA PHE A 251 0.68 0.72 -1.75
C PHE A 251 1.60 1.83 -1.22
N PRO A 252 2.74 1.55 -0.57
CA PRO A 252 3.62 2.59 -0.05
C PRO A 252 4.11 3.56 -1.12
N TYR A 253 4.37 3.09 -2.31
CA TYR A 253 4.87 3.91 -3.41
C TYR A 253 3.74 4.67 -4.12
N ARG A 254 2.56 4.06 -4.29
CA ARG A 254 1.44 4.64 -5.01
C ARG A 254 0.72 5.71 -4.18
N GLU A 255 0.27 5.33 -2.97
CA GLU A 255 -0.55 6.22 -2.14
C GLU A 255 0.31 7.13 -1.26
N GLY A 256 1.46 6.62 -0.78
CA GLY A 256 2.36 7.39 0.08
C GLY A 256 2.90 8.65 -0.58
N SER A 257 3.16 8.62 -1.87
CA SER A 257 3.66 9.80 -2.58
C SER A 257 2.62 10.90 -2.73
N GLN A 258 1.36 10.56 -2.97
CA GLN A 258 0.29 11.54 -2.99
C GLN A 258 0.17 12.20 -1.62
N PHE A 259 0.23 11.41 -0.54
CA PHE A 259 0.19 11.91 0.82
C PHE A 259 1.37 12.86 1.13
N VAL A 260 2.60 12.46 0.81
CA VAL A 260 3.79 13.28 1.08
C VAL A 260 3.84 14.53 0.21
N GLN A 261 3.34 14.44 -1.03
CA GLN A 261 3.26 15.59 -1.94
C GLN A 261 2.43 16.74 -1.35
N TRP A 262 1.40 16.46 -0.55
CA TRP A 262 0.62 17.49 0.14
C TRP A 262 1.49 18.31 1.11
N ALA A 263 2.30 17.65 1.95
CA ALA A 263 3.21 18.34 2.86
C ALA A 263 4.24 19.16 2.09
N HIS A 264 4.81 18.58 1.04
CA HIS A 264 5.80 19.26 0.20
C HIS A 264 5.21 20.47 -0.53
N ALA A 265 4.01 20.37 -1.09
CA ALA A 265 3.32 21.49 -1.74
C ALA A 265 3.01 22.63 -0.77
N ALA A 266 2.75 22.31 0.50
CA ALA A 266 2.43 23.31 1.53
C ALA A 266 3.67 24.02 2.08
N LYS A 267 4.74 23.29 2.41
CA LYS A 267 5.90 23.80 3.15
C LYS A 267 7.27 23.31 2.60
N GLY A 268 7.32 22.76 1.38
CA GLY A 268 8.55 22.18 0.83
C GLY A 268 9.05 21.00 1.66
N TRP A 269 10.36 20.78 1.64
CA TRP A 269 10.98 19.67 2.37
C TRP A 269 10.82 19.75 3.89
N THR A 270 10.73 20.95 4.47
CA THR A 270 10.46 21.11 5.91
C THR A 270 9.10 20.56 6.32
N GLY A 271 8.09 20.66 5.42
CA GLY A 271 6.80 20.02 5.61
C GLY A 271 6.90 18.50 5.61
N VAL A 272 7.75 17.94 4.75
CA VAL A 272 8.00 16.49 4.71
C VAL A 272 8.76 16.02 5.95
N ASP A 273 9.73 16.79 6.43
CA ASP A 273 10.47 16.48 7.67
C ASP A 273 9.54 16.40 8.89
N ALA A 274 8.56 17.29 8.96
CA ALA A 274 7.57 17.31 10.03
C ALA A 274 6.75 16.02 10.11
N LEU A 275 6.50 15.35 8.95
CA LEU A 275 5.78 14.06 8.93
C LEU A 275 6.55 12.93 9.63
N PHE A 276 7.88 12.98 9.65
CA PHE A 276 8.68 11.98 10.39
C PHE A 276 8.68 12.21 11.89
N ALA A 277 8.39 13.45 12.34
CA ALA A 277 8.18 13.76 13.76
C ALA A 277 6.79 13.34 14.24
N ASP A 278 5.77 13.54 13.40
CA ASP A 278 4.37 13.18 13.69
C ASP A 278 3.80 12.32 12.54
N PRO A 279 4.13 11.03 12.47
CA PRO A 279 3.75 10.18 11.33
C PRO A 279 2.24 9.87 11.30
N PRO A 280 1.69 9.54 10.12
CA PRO A 280 0.33 9.04 10.00
C PRO A 280 0.16 7.73 10.79
N LEU A 281 -1.00 7.56 11.43
CA LEU A 281 -1.30 6.42 12.30
C LEU A 281 -2.03 5.29 11.60
N SER A 282 -2.60 5.56 10.43
CA SER A 282 -3.42 4.59 9.70
C SER A 282 -3.31 4.77 8.20
N THR A 283 -3.60 3.71 7.45
CA THR A 283 -3.76 3.78 6.00
C THR A 283 -4.93 4.67 5.60
N SER A 284 -5.92 4.86 6.47
CA SER A 284 -7.01 5.81 6.24
C SER A 284 -6.51 7.25 6.08
N GLN A 285 -5.53 7.67 6.88
CA GLN A 285 -4.91 9.00 6.75
C GLN A 285 -4.05 9.13 5.48
N ILE A 286 -3.49 8.04 4.99
CA ILE A 286 -2.76 8.00 3.71
C ILE A 286 -3.73 8.11 2.53
N LEU A 287 -4.83 7.36 2.56
CA LEU A 287 -5.85 7.31 1.50
C LEU A 287 -6.67 8.60 1.43
N HIS A 288 -6.83 9.26 2.58
CA HIS A 288 -7.61 10.48 2.77
C HIS A 288 -6.74 11.54 3.46
N PRO A 289 -5.86 12.23 2.72
CA PRO A 289 -4.95 13.22 3.29
C PRO A 289 -5.65 14.31 4.13
N GLU A 290 -6.91 14.63 3.81
CA GLU A 290 -7.73 15.56 4.59
C GLU A 290 -7.95 15.10 6.03
N LYS A 291 -7.97 13.79 6.30
CA LYS A 291 -8.04 13.21 7.66
C LYS A 291 -6.75 13.41 8.47
N TYR A 292 -5.67 13.79 7.80
CA TYR A 292 -4.39 14.12 8.45
C TYR A 292 -4.16 15.63 8.49
N TYR A 293 -4.28 16.32 7.34
CA TYR A 293 -3.87 17.71 7.19
C TYR A 293 -4.95 18.74 7.53
N ALA A 294 -6.21 18.47 7.22
CA ALA A 294 -7.30 19.44 7.44
C ALA A 294 -7.89 19.29 8.83
N LYS A 295 -8.34 18.10 9.20
CA LYS A 295 -8.84 17.76 10.51
C LYS A 295 -8.30 16.39 10.90
N ARG A 296 -7.43 16.36 11.91
CA ARG A 296 -6.84 15.10 12.36
C ARG A 296 -7.93 14.13 12.83
N GLU A 297 -8.12 13.05 12.08
CA GLU A 297 -8.97 11.92 12.45
C GLU A 297 -8.05 10.72 12.75
N ASN A 298 -7.77 10.49 14.03
CA ASN A 298 -6.99 9.35 14.46
C ASN A 298 -7.87 8.10 14.52
N PRO A 299 -7.33 6.90 14.29
CA PRO A 299 -8.09 5.67 14.41
C PRO A 299 -8.59 5.45 15.84
N LEU A 300 -9.69 4.71 15.96
CA LEU A 300 -10.18 4.24 17.26
C LEU A 300 -9.32 3.06 17.73
N ALA A 301 -8.81 3.16 18.95
CA ALA A 301 -8.23 2.04 19.67
C ALA A 301 -9.35 1.20 20.27
N ILE A 302 -9.58 0.01 19.72
CA ILE A 302 -10.64 -0.89 20.14
C ILE A 302 -10.05 -1.95 21.07
N ARG A 303 -10.64 -2.10 22.26
CA ARG A 303 -10.19 -3.07 23.26
C ARG A 303 -11.33 -4.03 23.60
N PRO A 304 -11.35 -5.25 23.00
CA PRO A 304 -12.33 -6.27 23.31
C PRO A 304 -11.98 -6.98 24.61
N SER A 305 -11.92 -6.24 25.71
CA SER A 305 -11.46 -6.76 27.01
C SER A 305 -12.31 -7.91 27.54
N GLY A 306 -13.58 -7.99 27.12
CA GLY A 306 -14.47 -9.11 27.41
C GLY A 306 -13.98 -10.42 26.81
N LEU A 307 -13.48 -10.39 25.55
CA LEU A 307 -12.94 -11.58 24.89
C LEU A 307 -11.64 -12.06 25.56
N ALA A 308 -10.69 -11.16 25.77
CA ALA A 308 -9.40 -11.50 26.38
C ALA A 308 -9.57 -12.13 27.79
N ARG A 309 -10.52 -11.63 28.59
CA ARG A 309 -10.79 -12.19 29.95
C ARG A 309 -11.36 -13.60 29.93
N GLN A 310 -12.00 -14.02 28.85
CA GLN A 310 -12.56 -15.36 28.70
C GLN A 310 -11.53 -16.41 28.24
N MET A 311 -10.36 -15.94 27.80
CA MET A 311 -9.30 -16.81 27.28
C MET A 311 -8.33 -17.19 28.39
N LYS A 312 -8.00 -18.48 28.47
CA LYS A 312 -7.01 -19.00 29.43
C LYS A 312 -5.58 -18.76 28.96
N GLU A 313 -5.38 -18.84 27.65
CA GLU A 313 -4.09 -18.62 26.99
C GLU A 313 -4.04 -17.20 26.46
N GLY A 314 -2.83 -16.65 26.35
CA GLY A 314 -2.62 -15.30 25.84
C GLY A 314 -2.98 -15.13 24.37
N THR A 315 -3.04 -13.89 23.94
CA THR A 315 -3.25 -13.51 22.54
C THR A 315 -2.08 -13.99 21.68
N VAL A 316 -2.36 -14.75 20.61
CA VAL A 316 -1.35 -15.21 19.64
C VAL A 316 -1.30 -14.38 18.36
N VAL A 317 -2.36 -13.61 18.10
CA VAL A 317 -2.43 -12.58 17.05
C VAL A 317 -3.07 -11.34 17.64
N ASP A 318 -2.44 -10.19 17.42
CA ASP A 318 -2.90 -8.87 17.87
C ASP A 318 -2.58 -7.86 16.79
N GLN A 319 -3.59 -7.47 15.99
CA GLN A 319 -3.40 -6.68 14.78
C GLN A 319 -4.54 -5.68 14.54
N THR A 320 -4.24 -4.69 13.71
CA THR A 320 -5.18 -3.78 13.08
C THR A 320 -5.02 -3.91 11.57
N LEU A 321 -6.08 -4.21 10.83
CA LEU A 321 -6.03 -4.35 9.37
C LEU A 321 -6.03 -2.99 8.67
N GLY A 322 -6.82 -2.05 9.18
CA GLY A 322 -6.95 -0.71 8.63
C GLY A 322 -7.83 -0.64 7.38
N GLU A 323 -8.11 0.58 6.95
CA GLU A 323 -8.99 0.83 5.80
C GLU A 323 -8.50 0.12 4.53
N TYR A 324 -7.18 0.16 4.28
CA TYR A 324 -6.64 -0.40 3.03
C TYR A 324 -6.80 -1.91 2.93
N LEU A 325 -6.50 -2.67 4.00
CA LEU A 325 -6.67 -4.13 3.95
C LEU A 325 -8.15 -4.53 4.00
N VAL A 326 -9.01 -3.74 4.65
CA VAL A 326 -10.47 -3.92 4.57
C VAL A 326 -10.96 -3.69 3.13
N GLN A 327 -10.49 -2.64 2.46
CA GLN A 327 -10.79 -2.42 1.05
C GLN A 327 -10.32 -3.60 0.19
N LEU A 328 -9.10 -4.08 0.40
CA LEU A 328 -8.54 -5.21 -0.33
C LEU A 328 -9.35 -6.49 -0.12
N LEU A 329 -9.73 -6.77 1.11
CA LEU A 329 -10.59 -7.90 1.46
C LEU A 329 -11.90 -7.90 0.65
N LEU A 330 -12.55 -6.76 0.57
CA LEU A 330 -13.82 -6.60 -0.13
C LEU A 330 -13.69 -6.75 -1.67
N THR A 331 -12.51 -6.48 -2.25
CA THR A 331 -12.30 -6.65 -3.70
C THR A 331 -12.39 -8.10 -4.18
N SER A 332 -12.35 -9.07 -3.31
CA SER A 332 -12.59 -10.49 -3.65
C SER A 332 -14.04 -10.75 -4.10
N ASN A 333 -14.96 -9.85 -3.80
CA ASN A 333 -16.41 -10.01 -4.02
C ASN A 333 -17.08 -8.79 -4.65
N LEU A 334 -16.45 -7.64 -4.62
CA LEU A 334 -16.95 -6.36 -5.11
C LEU A 334 -15.96 -5.74 -6.11
N THR A 335 -16.44 -4.80 -6.90
CA THR A 335 -15.56 -3.95 -7.70
C THR A 335 -14.66 -3.11 -6.80
N ARG A 336 -13.51 -2.67 -7.33
CA ARG A 336 -12.60 -1.79 -6.59
C ARG A 336 -13.27 -0.51 -6.09
N GLN A 337 -14.20 0.04 -6.87
CA GLN A 337 -14.92 1.26 -6.52
C GLN A 337 -15.88 1.02 -5.34
N GLU A 338 -16.70 -0.03 -5.39
CA GLU A 338 -17.60 -0.39 -4.30
C GLU A 338 -16.84 -0.71 -3.00
N ALA A 339 -15.75 -1.50 -3.11
CA ALA A 339 -14.91 -1.81 -1.97
C ALA A 339 -14.32 -0.56 -1.31
N ARG A 340 -13.85 0.41 -2.13
CA ARG A 340 -13.34 1.70 -1.66
C ARG A 340 -14.42 2.53 -0.98
N GLN A 341 -15.61 2.61 -1.55
CA GLN A 341 -16.73 3.36 -0.98
C GLN A 341 -17.14 2.83 0.39
N ILE A 342 -17.24 1.50 0.54
CA ILE A 342 -17.56 0.88 1.81
C ILE A 342 -16.43 1.10 2.82
N ALA A 343 -15.18 0.82 2.45
CA ALA A 343 -14.04 0.93 3.35
C ALA A 343 -13.78 2.35 3.85
N ALA A 344 -14.15 3.40 3.09
CA ALA A 344 -13.93 4.81 3.45
C ALA A 344 -14.61 5.23 4.76
N GLY A 345 -15.65 4.50 5.19
CA GLY A 345 -16.30 4.67 6.49
C GLY A 345 -15.55 4.09 7.68
N TRP A 346 -14.45 3.34 7.46
CA TRP A 346 -13.64 2.75 8.53
C TRP A 346 -13.06 3.81 9.47
N THR A 347 -13.13 3.55 10.78
CA THR A 347 -12.55 4.41 11.82
C THR A 347 -11.62 3.68 12.76
N GLY A 348 -11.64 2.34 12.78
CA GLY A 348 -10.79 1.53 13.62
C GLY A 348 -11.13 0.04 13.47
N ASP A 349 -10.20 -0.83 13.84
CA ASP A 349 -10.46 -2.25 13.99
C ASP A 349 -9.46 -2.89 14.95
N GLN A 350 -9.86 -4.02 15.52
CA GLN A 350 -9.02 -4.87 16.35
C GLN A 350 -9.23 -6.33 15.94
N LEU A 351 -8.17 -6.95 15.49
CA LEU A 351 -8.09 -8.35 15.14
C LEU A 351 -7.26 -9.08 16.19
N SER A 352 -7.88 -10.00 16.90
CA SER A 352 -7.22 -10.81 17.93
C SER A 352 -7.46 -12.30 17.66
N ALA A 353 -6.46 -13.13 17.95
CA ALA A 353 -6.66 -14.57 17.95
C ALA A 353 -6.07 -15.22 19.21
N TYR A 354 -6.71 -16.29 19.65
CA TYR A 354 -6.41 -16.99 20.89
C TYR A 354 -6.40 -18.49 20.65
N LEU A 355 -5.60 -19.23 21.41
CA LEU A 355 -5.66 -20.69 21.42
C LEU A 355 -6.65 -21.15 22.49
N GLU A 356 -7.55 -22.05 22.13
CA GLU A 356 -8.39 -22.85 23.04
C GLU A 356 -8.05 -24.33 22.80
N GLY A 357 -7.03 -24.85 23.49
CA GLY A 357 -6.44 -26.14 23.17
C GLY A 357 -5.79 -26.13 21.79
N GLU A 358 -6.23 -27.01 20.89
CA GLU A 358 -5.74 -27.04 19.50
C GLU A 358 -6.51 -26.08 18.55
N ASN A 359 -7.58 -25.46 19.03
CA ASN A 359 -8.43 -24.59 18.22
C ASN A 359 -7.94 -23.14 18.27
N LEU A 360 -7.93 -22.48 17.11
CA LEU A 360 -7.65 -21.05 16.99
C LEU A 360 -8.99 -20.28 16.95
N LEU A 361 -9.29 -19.55 18.00
CA LEU A 361 -10.41 -18.61 18.03
C LEU A 361 -9.95 -17.28 17.47
N THR A 362 -10.65 -16.76 16.47
CA THR A 362 -10.40 -15.44 15.86
C THR A 362 -11.57 -14.51 16.22
N GLY A 363 -11.26 -13.36 16.78
CA GLY A 363 -12.17 -12.24 17.00
C GLY A 363 -11.73 -11.02 16.21
N TRP A 364 -12.62 -10.44 15.43
CA TRP A 364 -12.36 -9.20 14.70
C TRP A 364 -13.50 -8.22 14.89
N ILE A 365 -13.19 -7.05 15.43
CA ILE A 365 -14.15 -5.95 15.62
C ILE A 365 -13.72 -4.82 14.73
N THR A 366 -14.66 -4.30 13.94
CA THR A 366 -14.47 -3.11 13.11
C THR A 366 -15.39 -1.99 13.58
N ALA A 367 -14.89 -0.76 13.56
CA ALA A 367 -15.64 0.45 13.86
C ALA A 367 -15.79 1.33 12.62
N TRP A 368 -16.93 1.96 12.50
CA TRP A 368 -17.36 2.71 11.33
C TRP A 368 -17.83 4.11 11.71
N LYS A 369 -17.77 5.04 10.78
CA LYS A 369 -18.15 6.44 11.01
C LYS A 369 -19.65 6.61 11.32
N LYS A 370 -20.49 5.74 10.74
CA LYS A 370 -21.95 5.71 10.88
C LYS A 370 -22.47 4.29 10.90
N ASP A 371 -23.63 4.09 11.48
CA ASP A 371 -24.33 2.80 11.48
C ASP A 371 -24.59 2.27 10.05
N ASP A 372 -24.88 3.17 9.09
CA ASP A 372 -25.08 2.79 7.69
C ASP A 372 -23.80 2.27 7.03
N ASP A 373 -22.63 2.84 7.37
CA ASP A 373 -21.34 2.35 6.89
C ASP A 373 -21.04 0.95 7.47
N ALA A 374 -21.29 0.77 8.77
CA ALA A 374 -21.19 -0.53 9.44
C ALA A 374 -22.11 -1.58 8.79
N ARG A 375 -23.35 -1.20 8.51
CA ARG A 375 -24.34 -2.06 7.85
C ARG A 375 -23.94 -2.42 6.42
N ALA A 376 -23.36 -1.48 5.68
CA ALA A 376 -22.86 -1.73 4.34
C ALA A 376 -21.71 -2.75 4.36
N PHE A 377 -20.75 -2.58 5.28
CA PHE A 377 -19.66 -3.55 5.48
C PHE A 377 -20.19 -4.91 5.94
N TYR A 378 -21.07 -4.96 6.94
CA TYR A 378 -21.67 -6.18 7.45
C TYR A 378 -22.27 -7.04 6.32
N ARG A 379 -23.11 -6.43 5.46
CA ARG A 379 -23.73 -7.12 4.32
C ARG A 379 -22.70 -7.58 3.29
N ALA A 380 -21.74 -6.72 2.95
CA ALA A 380 -20.71 -7.04 1.98
C ALA A 380 -19.84 -8.21 2.48
N TYR A 381 -19.45 -8.19 3.76
CA TYR A 381 -18.61 -9.19 4.36
C TYR A 381 -19.36 -10.52 4.60
N GLN A 382 -20.62 -10.47 4.99
CA GLN A 382 -21.48 -11.66 5.05
C GLN A 382 -21.53 -12.36 3.69
N ASN A 383 -21.78 -11.61 2.61
CA ASN A 383 -21.80 -12.15 1.24
C ASN A 383 -20.44 -12.75 0.83
N LEU A 384 -19.33 -12.12 1.23
CA LEU A 384 -17.99 -12.64 0.98
C LEU A 384 -17.82 -14.01 1.67
N LEU A 385 -18.12 -14.11 2.96
CA LEU A 385 -17.98 -15.34 3.73
C LEU A 385 -18.88 -16.45 3.18
N GLN A 386 -20.13 -16.14 2.79
CA GLN A 386 -21.06 -17.09 2.17
C GLN A 386 -20.48 -17.70 0.90
N ARG A 387 -19.94 -16.87 0.00
CA ARG A 387 -19.38 -17.35 -1.28
C ARG A 387 -18.09 -18.13 -1.07
N ARG A 388 -17.20 -17.62 -0.21
CA ARG A 388 -15.90 -18.22 0.04
C ARG A 388 -16.00 -19.61 0.64
N HIS A 389 -16.79 -19.74 1.70
CA HIS A 389 -16.90 -20.98 2.46
C HIS A 389 -18.11 -21.83 2.03
N ARG A 390 -18.90 -21.39 1.03
CA ARG A 390 -20.14 -22.03 0.57
C ARG A 390 -21.13 -22.27 1.71
N LEU A 391 -21.22 -21.32 2.63
CA LEU A 391 -22.03 -21.38 3.83
C LEU A 391 -23.39 -20.74 3.62
N ARG A 392 -24.36 -21.18 4.45
CA ARG A 392 -25.64 -20.49 4.65
C ARG A 392 -25.67 -19.96 6.07
N PHE A 393 -25.72 -18.66 6.21
CA PHE A 393 -25.93 -18.02 7.49
C PHE A 393 -27.40 -18.10 7.88
N ALA A 394 -27.69 -18.55 9.12
CA ALA A 394 -28.97 -18.46 9.76
C ALA A 394 -29.01 -17.25 10.71
N ALA A 395 -30.17 -16.65 10.89
CA ALA A 395 -30.37 -15.63 11.91
C ALA A 395 -30.12 -16.23 13.30
N SER A 396 -29.39 -15.51 14.15
CA SER A 396 -29.18 -15.93 15.53
C SER A 396 -30.43 -15.67 16.37
N PRO A 397 -30.82 -16.59 17.27
CA PRO A 397 -31.99 -16.40 18.12
C PRO A 397 -31.88 -15.08 18.93
N GLY A 398 -32.99 -14.31 18.95
CA GLY A 398 -33.12 -13.11 19.79
C GLY A 398 -32.38 -11.86 19.35
N ARG A 399 -31.70 -11.86 18.18
CA ARG A 399 -31.01 -10.68 17.63
C ARG A 399 -31.30 -10.51 16.14
N THR A 400 -31.67 -9.30 15.72
CA THR A 400 -32.05 -8.97 14.33
C THR A 400 -30.84 -8.86 13.38
N ASP A 401 -29.74 -8.30 13.86
CA ASP A 401 -28.51 -8.05 13.08
C ASP A 401 -27.38 -9.00 13.52
N SER A 402 -27.71 -10.29 13.66
CA SER A 402 -26.81 -11.37 14.04
C SER A 402 -27.07 -12.60 13.18
N VAL A 403 -26.03 -13.10 12.53
CA VAL A 403 -26.10 -14.32 11.72
C VAL A 403 -24.97 -15.27 12.08
N GLN A 404 -25.25 -16.56 12.01
CA GLN A 404 -24.32 -17.61 12.34
C GLN A 404 -24.35 -18.71 11.28
N ALA A 405 -23.20 -19.30 11.01
CA ALA A 405 -23.06 -20.47 10.15
C ALA A 405 -22.15 -21.51 10.82
N GLU A 406 -22.56 -22.77 10.72
CA GLU A 406 -21.71 -23.89 11.12
C GLU A 406 -20.73 -24.26 10.03
N VAL A 407 -19.52 -24.61 10.43
CA VAL A 407 -18.43 -25.05 9.58
C VAL A 407 -17.98 -26.44 10.03
N PRO A 408 -17.51 -27.33 9.14
CA PRO A 408 -17.03 -28.64 9.55
C PRO A 408 -16.01 -28.58 10.69
N GLY A 409 -16.10 -29.55 11.65
CA GLY A 409 -15.20 -29.64 12.80
C GLY A 409 -15.68 -28.86 14.03
N ASP A 410 -16.99 -28.84 14.31
CA ASP A 410 -17.61 -28.15 15.45
C ASP A 410 -17.25 -26.66 15.57
N ARG A 411 -16.99 -26.04 14.45
CA ARG A 411 -16.62 -24.63 14.32
C ARG A 411 -17.81 -23.83 13.80
N SER A 412 -17.98 -22.63 14.30
CA SER A 412 -18.96 -21.67 13.78
C SER A 412 -18.32 -20.35 13.40
N ILE A 413 -18.97 -19.66 12.49
CA ILE A 413 -18.70 -18.25 12.16
C ILE A 413 -19.91 -17.44 12.59
N LEU A 414 -19.72 -16.53 13.53
CA LEU A 414 -20.73 -15.58 14.00
C LEU A 414 -20.37 -14.19 13.46
N LEU A 415 -21.35 -13.51 12.87
CA LEU A 415 -21.22 -12.12 12.43
C LEU A 415 -22.37 -11.31 13.06
N GLN A 416 -22.02 -10.24 13.78
CA GLN A 416 -22.98 -9.37 14.45
C GLN A 416 -22.73 -7.91 14.11
N LEU A 417 -23.80 -7.14 14.02
CA LEU A 417 -23.79 -5.69 13.86
C LEU A 417 -24.46 -5.05 15.07
N GLU A 418 -23.78 -4.10 15.72
CA GLU A 418 -24.32 -3.32 16.83
C GLU A 418 -23.89 -1.84 16.70
N GLY A 419 -24.84 -0.97 16.35
CA GLY A 419 -24.54 0.43 16.03
C GLY A 419 -23.47 0.55 14.95
N PRO A 420 -22.39 1.34 15.21
CA PRO A 420 -21.31 1.52 14.26
C PRO A 420 -20.26 0.41 14.29
N PHE A 421 -20.50 -0.73 14.95
CA PHE A 421 -19.54 -1.80 15.10
C PHE A 421 -20.00 -3.09 14.43
N VAL A 422 -19.04 -3.84 13.86
CA VAL A 422 -19.27 -5.19 13.35
C VAL A 422 -18.29 -6.15 14.03
N LEU A 423 -18.82 -7.21 14.63
CA LEU A 423 -18.05 -8.28 15.28
C LEU A 423 -18.09 -9.55 14.43
N LEU A 424 -16.92 -10.11 14.15
CA LEU A 424 -16.73 -11.48 13.68
C LEU A 424 -16.14 -12.33 14.81
N LEU A 425 -16.72 -13.49 15.07
CA LEU A 425 -16.09 -14.57 15.83
C LEU A 425 -16.04 -15.83 14.98
N ASP A 426 -14.87 -16.45 14.89
CA ASP A 426 -14.64 -17.67 14.11
C ASP A 426 -13.70 -18.63 14.85
N GLY A 427 -14.08 -19.88 15.00
CA GLY A 427 -13.19 -20.91 15.53
C GLY A 427 -13.67 -21.61 16.80
N THR A 428 -14.94 -21.43 17.21
CA THR A 428 -15.52 -22.12 18.37
C THR A 428 -16.95 -22.58 18.07
N THR A 429 -17.58 -23.28 19.01
CA THR A 429 -18.94 -23.79 18.82
C THR A 429 -19.99 -22.67 18.73
N PRO A 430 -21.17 -22.91 18.12
CA PRO A 430 -22.23 -21.92 18.00
C PRO A 430 -22.64 -21.29 19.35
N THR A 431 -22.86 -22.11 20.37
CA THR A 431 -23.24 -21.61 21.70
C THR A 431 -22.13 -20.77 22.34
N ARG A 432 -20.88 -21.21 22.23
CA ARG A 432 -19.74 -20.49 22.80
C ARG A 432 -19.51 -19.15 22.10
N SER A 433 -19.68 -19.07 20.77
CA SER A 433 -19.58 -17.81 20.02
C SER A 433 -20.58 -16.77 20.52
N MET A 434 -21.83 -17.17 20.76
CA MET A 434 -22.85 -16.27 21.30
C MET A 434 -22.49 -15.74 22.69
N GLN A 435 -22.04 -16.63 23.60
CA GLN A 435 -21.59 -16.23 24.94
C GLN A 435 -20.41 -15.23 24.88
N LEU A 436 -19.44 -15.51 24.02
CA LEU A 436 -18.28 -14.64 23.82
C LEU A 436 -18.69 -13.30 23.23
N ALA A 437 -19.62 -13.27 22.27
CA ALA A 437 -20.14 -12.04 21.71
C ALA A 437 -20.83 -11.16 22.76
N ASP A 438 -21.64 -11.74 23.63
CA ASP A 438 -22.28 -11.00 24.75
C ASP A 438 -21.24 -10.39 25.70
N GLU A 439 -20.17 -11.12 26.00
CA GLU A 439 -19.08 -10.59 26.82
C GLU A 439 -18.27 -9.51 26.11
N VAL A 440 -18.09 -9.61 24.77
CA VAL A 440 -17.47 -8.55 23.96
C VAL A 440 -18.30 -7.30 24.02
N TRP A 441 -19.60 -7.37 23.71
CA TRP A 441 -20.46 -6.18 23.67
C TRP A 441 -20.62 -5.50 25.03
N LYS A 442 -20.72 -6.30 26.08
CA LYS A 442 -20.81 -5.79 27.46
C LYS A 442 -19.56 -5.03 27.91
N ASN A 443 -18.40 -5.36 27.38
CA ASN A 443 -17.11 -4.86 27.83
C ASN A 443 -16.29 -4.25 26.68
N LEU A 444 -16.96 -3.80 25.63
CA LEU A 444 -16.30 -3.11 24.52
C LEU A 444 -15.88 -1.71 24.94
N ASP A 445 -14.62 -1.42 24.80
CA ASP A 445 -14.04 -0.10 24.98
C ASP A 445 -13.46 0.39 23.66
N ALA A 446 -13.82 1.58 23.24
CA ALA A 446 -13.36 2.19 22.00
C ALA A 446 -13.09 3.68 22.21
N GLU A 447 -11.83 4.04 22.21
CA GLU A 447 -11.37 5.40 22.41
C GLU A 447 -10.59 5.89 21.20
N THR A 448 -10.70 7.19 20.88
CA THR A 448 -9.83 7.80 19.87
C THR A 448 -8.38 7.72 20.33
N GLU A 449 -7.50 7.18 19.49
CA GLU A 449 -6.07 7.10 19.81
C GLU A 449 -5.53 8.51 20.07
N SER A 450 -5.15 8.77 21.33
CA SER A 450 -4.57 10.05 21.74
C SER A 450 -3.05 9.98 21.53
N ILE A 451 -2.54 10.81 20.62
CA ILE A 451 -1.10 11.07 20.59
C ILE A 451 -0.83 12.31 21.40
N VAL A 452 0.08 12.22 22.36
CA VAL A 452 0.72 13.38 22.96
C VAL A 452 1.69 13.93 21.89
N ILE A 453 1.22 14.91 21.12
CA ILE A 453 2.04 15.59 20.12
C ILE A 453 2.91 16.60 20.87
N PRO A 454 4.24 16.51 20.79
CA PRO A 454 5.13 17.50 21.41
C PRO A 454 5.10 18.87 20.69
N PHE A 455 4.37 19.00 19.58
CA PHE A 455 4.27 20.23 18.80
C PHE A 455 2.83 20.55 18.42
N ASP A 456 2.42 21.80 18.66
CA ASP A 456 1.12 22.37 18.28
C ASP A 456 1.10 22.67 16.76
N THR A 457 1.01 21.62 15.94
CA THR A 457 0.97 21.74 14.47
C THR A 457 -0.32 22.36 13.95
N ALA A 458 -1.36 22.45 14.78
CA ALA A 458 -2.66 23.01 14.38
C ALA A 458 -2.59 24.53 14.14
N LYS A 459 -1.60 25.25 14.72
CA LYS A 459 -1.44 26.70 14.57
C LYS A 459 -0.60 27.11 13.36
N GLU A 460 0.15 26.20 12.73
CA GLU A 460 1.12 26.53 11.70
C GLU A 460 0.76 26.06 10.30
N LEU A 461 -0.28 25.26 10.11
CA LEU A 461 -0.72 24.85 8.78
C LEU A 461 -1.60 25.95 8.17
N PRO A 462 -1.27 26.47 6.99
CA PRO A 462 -2.16 27.38 6.27
C PRO A 462 -3.46 26.62 5.96
N GLN A 463 -4.60 27.29 6.22
CA GLN A 463 -5.91 26.79 5.79
C GLN A 463 -5.92 26.71 4.26
N LEU A 464 -5.62 25.55 3.73
CA LEU A 464 -5.73 25.29 2.29
C LEU A 464 -7.21 25.16 1.96
N SER A 465 -7.75 26.19 1.29
CA SER A 465 -9.10 26.13 0.74
C SER A 465 -9.14 25.13 -0.42
N PHE A 466 -9.76 23.98 -0.19
CA PHE A 466 -9.95 22.96 -1.22
C PHE A 466 -11.16 23.35 -2.07
N ARG A 467 -10.93 23.75 -3.31
CA ARG A 467 -11.99 23.72 -4.33
C ARG A 467 -12.05 22.31 -4.90
N THR A 468 -13.08 21.58 -4.52
CA THR A 468 -13.52 20.37 -5.21
C THR A 468 -13.86 20.73 -6.66
N ARG A 469 -13.16 20.13 -7.60
CA ARG A 469 -13.59 20.01 -8.99
C ARG A 469 -13.87 18.54 -9.30
#